data_98216c9a04ebaa637cdd6e757e743732
#
_entry.id   98216c9a04ebaa637cdd6e757e743732
#
_cell.length_a   1.000
_cell.length_b   1.000
_cell.length_c   1.000
_cell.angle_alpha   90.00
_cell.angle_beta   90.00
_cell.angle_gamma   90.00
#
_symmetry.space_group_name_H-M   'P 1'
#
loop_
_entity.id
_entity.type
_entity.pdbx_description
1 polymer ?
#
loop_
_entity_poly.entity_id
_entity_poly.type
_entity_poly.pdbx_seq_one_letter_code
_entity_poly.pdbx_strand_id
1 'polypeptide(L)'
;MIDHAARLPPVNASPYFATRYLLDRVGGFRAAVPEADLRLTTMVELPDFVADDVDLAIQWGYGTWKGYEATLLVRDYKVICCTPDLARQIGSPQDLAQLPLLHPVPSPELWQNVLTHLGVSGRVEKNDIEFHDAATMRRGTLAGLGVGLISTIDAVEDLKLGHLGAPFVPSS
;
A
#
# COMPACT_ATOMS: atom_id res chain seq x y z
N MET A 1 -40.16 10.87 -17.80
CA MET A 1 -38.79 11.30 -18.15
C MET A 1 -37.91 10.90 -16.97
N ILE A 2 -37.28 9.71 -17.05
CA ILE A 2 -36.38 9.22 -15.97
C ILE A 2 -35.06 9.96 -16.21
N ASP A 3 -34.78 10.89 -15.31
CA ASP A 3 -33.53 11.65 -15.30
C ASP A 3 -32.36 10.65 -15.13
N HIS A 4 -31.57 10.47 -16.17
CA HIS A 4 -30.30 9.75 -16.11
C HIS A 4 -29.28 10.74 -15.53
N ALA A 5 -29.43 11.08 -14.24
CA ALA A 5 -28.27 11.56 -13.48
C ALA A 5 -27.15 10.53 -13.70
N ALA A 6 -26.02 11.01 -14.21
CA ALA A 6 -24.91 10.12 -14.57
C ALA A 6 -24.45 9.37 -13.31
N ARG A 7 -25.03 8.18 -13.13
CA ARG A 7 -24.61 7.28 -12.05
C ARG A 7 -23.17 6.88 -12.34
N LEU A 8 -22.27 7.32 -11.48
CA LEU A 8 -20.89 6.85 -11.57
C LEU A 8 -20.82 5.36 -11.33
N PRO A 9 -19.90 4.69 -12.01
CA PRO A 9 -19.67 3.28 -11.75
C PRO A 9 -19.28 3.07 -10.29
N PRO A 10 -19.78 2.00 -9.65
CA PRO A 10 -19.29 1.58 -8.34
C PRO A 10 -17.79 1.31 -8.40
N VAL A 11 -17.04 1.96 -7.50
CA VAL A 11 -15.58 1.88 -7.45
C VAL A 11 -15.15 1.05 -6.25
N ASN A 12 -14.24 0.11 -6.47
CA ASN A 12 -13.51 -0.58 -5.41
C ASN A 12 -12.07 -0.08 -5.36
N ALA A 13 -11.49 0.07 -4.18
CA ALA A 13 -10.09 0.42 -4.02
C ALA A 13 -9.46 -0.36 -2.87
N SER A 14 -8.15 -0.61 -2.94
CA SER A 14 -7.43 -1.14 -1.79
C SER A 14 -7.53 -0.16 -0.60
N PRO A 15 -7.68 -0.67 0.65
CA PRO A 15 -7.94 0.18 1.82
C PRO A 15 -6.92 1.30 2.03
N TYR A 16 -5.61 1.00 1.89
CA TYR A 16 -4.58 2.03 2.06
C TYR A 16 -4.67 3.13 1.01
N PHE A 17 -4.93 2.76 -0.26
CA PHE A 17 -5.05 3.72 -1.36
C PHE A 17 -6.29 4.60 -1.19
N ALA A 18 -7.41 4.01 -0.79
CA ALA A 18 -8.63 4.75 -0.50
C ALA A 18 -8.39 5.80 0.58
N THR A 19 -7.82 5.39 1.73
CA THR A 19 -7.68 6.26 2.92
C THR A 19 -6.55 7.29 2.80
N ARG A 20 -5.49 7.00 2.05
CA ARG A 20 -4.29 7.85 2.01
C ARG A 20 -4.17 8.67 0.72
N TYR A 21 -4.95 8.35 -0.28
CA TYR A 21 -4.85 9.02 -1.58
C TYR A 21 -6.20 9.45 -2.15
N LEU A 22 -7.18 8.54 -2.18
CA LEU A 22 -8.43 8.78 -2.91
C LEU A 22 -9.36 9.73 -2.15
N LEU A 23 -9.59 9.51 -0.85
CA LEU A 23 -10.56 10.27 -0.07
C LEU A 23 -10.25 11.76 -0.03
N ASP A 24 -8.99 12.15 0.02
CA ASP A 24 -8.59 13.57 0.00
C ASP A 24 -8.98 14.27 -1.31
N ARG A 25 -9.21 13.50 -2.38
CA ARG A 25 -9.57 14.00 -3.72
C ARG A 25 -11.07 13.96 -4.02
N VAL A 26 -11.83 13.19 -3.24
CA VAL A 26 -13.28 13.03 -3.41
C VAL A 26 -14.01 14.36 -3.26
N GLY A 27 -13.55 15.23 -2.34
CA GLY A 27 -14.14 16.55 -2.16
C GLY A 27 -14.08 17.42 -3.42
N GLY A 28 -12.92 17.49 -4.07
CA GLY A 28 -12.73 18.20 -5.34
C GLY A 28 -13.54 17.57 -6.48
N PHE A 29 -13.59 16.24 -6.54
CA PHE A 29 -14.40 15.53 -7.52
C PHE A 29 -15.90 15.86 -7.36
N ARG A 30 -16.46 15.80 -6.15
CA ARG A 30 -17.87 16.15 -5.89
C ARG A 30 -18.19 17.60 -6.19
N ALA A 31 -17.23 18.52 -6.01
CA ALA A 31 -17.40 19.90 -6.40
C ALA A 31 -17.45 20.09 -7.93
N ALA A 32 -16.68 19.29 -8.66
CA ALA A 32 -16.64 19.32 -10.13
C ALA A 32 -17.83 18.60 -10.79
N VAL A 33 -18.37 17.57 -10.13
CA VAL A 33 -19.49 16.74 -10.63
C VAL A 33 -20.51 16.57 -9.49
N PRO A 34 -21.31 17.62 -9.15
CA PRO A 34 -22.21 17.61 -8.00
C PRO A 34 -23.31 16.54 -8.06
N GLU A 35 -23.69 16.14 -9.27
CA GLU A 35 -24.77 15.18 -9.55
C GLU A 35 -24.30 13.72 -9.49
N ALA A 36 -23.00 13.51 -9.26
CA ALA A 36 -22.41 12.19 -9.26
C ALA A 36 -22.69 11.46 -7.94
N ASP A 37 -23.32 10.29 -8.04
CA ASP A 37 -23.50 9.36 -6.93
C ASP A 37 -22.27 8.42 -6.86
N LEU A 38 -21.31 8.73 -6.01
CA LEU A 38 -20.10 7.93 -5.83
C LEU A 38 -20.34 6.82 -4.81
N ARG A 39 -20.28 5.58 -5.26
CA ARG A 39 -20.23 4.41 -4.40
C ARG A 39 -18.79 3.89 -4.34
N LEU A 40 -18.16 3.99 -3.18
CA LEU A 40 -16.80 3.51 -2.93
C LEU A 40 -16.83 2.36 -1.92
N THR A 41 -16.27 1.22 -2.31
CA THR A 41 -16.03 0.08 -1.42
C THR A 41 -14.53 -0.19 -1.31
N THR A 42 -14.10 -0.91 -0.29
CA THR A 42 -12.69 -1.26 -0.13
C THR A 42 -12.52 -2.76 0.05
N MET A 43 -11.60 -3.35 -0.72
CA MET A 43 -11.19 -4.75 -0.62
C MET A 43 -9.69 -4.87 -0.84
N VAL A 44 -9.06 -5.87 -0.24
CA VAL A 44 -7.63 -6.16 -0.42
C VAL A 44 -7.42 -6.92 -1.72
N GLU A 45 -8.24 -7.93 -1.96
CA GLU A 45 -8.22 -8.73 -3.18
C GLU A 45 -8.89 -8.00 -4.34
N LEU A 46 -8.61 -8.45 -5.55
CA LEU A 46 -9.35 -8.01 -6.72
C LEU A 46 -10.82 -8.47 -6.57
N PRO A 47 -11.80 -7.55 -6.70
CA PRO A 47 -13.21 -7.91 -6.58
C PRO A 47 -13.66 -8.87 -7.67
N ASP A 48 -14.67 -9.68 -7.39
CA ASP A 48 -15.51 -10.28 -8.43
C ASP A 48 -16.46 -9.18 -8.93
N PHE A 49 -16.19 -8.65 -10.10
CA PHE A 49 -16.92 -7.48 -10.65
C PHE A 49 -18.42 -7.69 -10.74
N VAL A 50 -18.88 -8.92 -10.97
CA VAL A 50 -20.30 -9.23 -11.07
C VAL A 50 -20.91 -9.46 -9.67
N ALA A 51 -20.28 -10.31 -8.85
CA ALA A 51 -20.82 -10.66 -7.54
C ALA A 51 -20.76 -9.48 -6.55
N ASP A 52 -19.72 -8.65 -6.64
CA ASP A 52 -19.52 -7.50 -5.75
C ASP A 52 -20.17 -6.21 -6.28
N ASP A 53 -20.84 -6.25 -7.43
CA ASP A 53 -21.46 -5.09 -8.09
C ASP A 53 -20.47 -3.90 -8.20
N VAL A 54 -19.33 -4.16 -8.85
CA VAL A 54 -18.22 -3.23 -9.05
C VAL A 54 -17.92 -3.10 -10.53
N ASP A 55 -17.84 -1.88 -11.03
CA ASP A 55 -17.48 -1.60 -12.42
C ASP A 55 -16.02 -1.22 -12.61
N LEU A 56 -15.38 -0.69 -11.56
CA LEU A 56 -13.99 -0.23 -11.58
C LEU A 56 -13.27 -0.60 -10.29
N ALA A 57 -12.08 -1.19 -10.42
CA ALA A 57 -11.22 -1.50 -9.29
C ALA A 57 -9.88 -0.74 -9.38
N ILE A 58 -9.45 -0.15 -8.26
CA ILE A 58 -8.14 0.45 -8.11
C ILE A 58 -7.30 -0.48 -7.25
N GLN A 59 -6.34 -1.15 -7.90
CA GLN A 59 -5.53 -2.19 -7.27
C GLN A 59 -4.04 -1.93 -7.47
N TRP A 60 -3.26 -2.32 -6.48
CA TRP A 60 -1.81 -2.38 -6.63
C TRP A 60 -1.42 -3.63 -7.40
N GLY A 61 -0.46 -3.51 -8.33
CA GLY A 61 0.04 -4.63 -9.10
C GLY A 61 0.95 -4.21 -10.23
N TYR A 62 1.33 -5.16 -11.05
CA TYR A 62 2.26 -4.97 -12.17
C TYR A 62 1.58 -4.55 -13.49
N GLY A 63 0.30 -4.20 -13.44
CA GLY A 63 -0.44 -3.66 -14.58
C GLY A 63 -1.06 -4.72 -15.50
N THR A 64 -1.04 -5.98 -15.12
CA THR A 64 -1.61 -7.06 -15.92
C THR A 64 -2.57 -7.93 -15.09
N TRP A 65 -3.85 -7.88 -15.46
CA TRP A 65 -4.87 -8.76 -14.90
C TRP A 65 -5.59 -9.46 -16.05
N LYS A 66 -5.55 -10.79 -16.05
CA LYS A 66 -6.13 -11.59 -17.14
C LYS A 66 -7.63 -11.30 -17.25
N GLY A 67 -8.05 -10.89 -18.46
CA GLY A 67 -9.46 -10.62 -18.76
C GLY A 67 -9.95 -9.21 -18.44
N TYR A 68 -9.06 -8.32 -17.99
CA TYR A 68 -9.40 -6.92 -17.67
C TYR A 68 -8.47 -5.94 -18.38
N GLU A 69 -9.02 -4.79 -18.74
CA GLU A 69 -8.23 -3.64 -19.16
C GLU A 69 -7.69 -2.92 -17.92
N ALA A 70 -6.43 -2.51 -17.98
CA ALA A 70 -5.79 -1.80 -16.90
C ALA A 70 -5.13 -0.51 -17.37
N THR A 71 -5.39 0.58 -16.67
CA THR A 71 -4.76 1.87 -16.90
C THR A 71 -3.94 2.26 -15.68
N LEU A 72 -2.69 2.69 -15.89
CA LEU A 72 -1.86 3.17 -14.80
C LEU A 72 -2.43 4.47 -14.22
N LEU A 73 -2.86 4.41 -12.98
CA LEU A 73 -3.38 5.57 -12.26
C LEU A 73 -2.25 6.38 -11.60
N VAL A 74 -1.38 5.70 -10.88
CA VAL A 74 -0.21 6.31 -10.20
C VAL A 74 0.90 5.28 -10.07
N ARG A 75 2.16 5.73 -10.21
CA ARG A 75 3.31 4.89 -9.89
C ARG A 75 3.49 4.82 -8.39
N ASP A 76 3.58 3.62 -7.86
CA ASP A 76 3.83 3.37 -6.45
C ASP A 76 5.09 2.54 -6.29
N TYR A 77 5.91 2.94 -5.33
CA TYR A 77 7.15 2.25 -4.99
C TYR A 77 7.05 1.76 -3.54
N LYS A 78 7.80 0.74 -3.20
CA LYS A 78 7.92 0.28 -1.83
C LYS A 78 9.18 0.88 -1.21
N VAL A 79 9.05 1.37 0.01
CA VAL A 79 10.14 1.86 0.82
C VAL A 79 10.26 1.01 2.08
N ILE A 80 11.49 0.68 2.44
CA ILE A 80 11.79 -0.03 3.69
C ILE A 80 11.64 0.97 4.83
N CYS A 81 10.69 0.72 5.71
CA CYS A 81 10.37 1.59 6.84
C CYS A 81 10.40 0.83 8.16
N CYS A 82 10.77 1.53 9.21
CA CYS A 82 10.68 1.08 10.61
C CYS A 82 10.50 2.30 11.52
N THR A 83 10.53 2.11 12.82
CA THR A 83 10.59 3.26 13.75
C THR A 83 11.89 4.04 13.56
N PRO A 84 11.91 5.36 13.84
CA PRO A 84 13.12 6.16 13.69
C PRO A 84 14.30 5.65 14.52
N ASP A 85 14.02 5.11 15.71
CA ASP A 85 15.06 4.54 16.57
C ASP A 85 15.71 3.31 15.96
N LEU A 86 14.91 2.42 15.38
CA LEU A 86 15.41 1.23 14.70
C LEU A 86 16.15 1.62 13.41
N ALA A 87 15.64 2.61 12.66
CA ALA A 87 16.28 3.09 11.43
C ALA A 87 17.73 3.60 11.67
N ARG A 88 17.97 4.24 12.82
CA ARG A 88 19.33 4.69 13.21
C ARG A 88 20.29 3.57 13.57
N GLN A 89 19.77 2.38 13.89
CA GLN A 89 20.57 1.21 14.22
C GLN A 89 20.92 0.35 13.01
N ILE A 90 20.17 0.50 11.92
CA ILE A 90 20.42 -0.23 10.66
C ILE A 90 21.54 0.49 9.90
N GLY A 91 22.72 -0.09 9.88
CA GLY A 91 23.89 0.46 9.20
C GLY A 91 24.09 -0.06 7.78
N SER A 92 23.50 -1.22 7.48
CA SER A 92 23.64 -1.89 6.17
C SER A 92 22.42 -2.74 5.83
N PRO A 93 22.20 -3.07 4.56
CA PRO A 93 21.14 -4.00 4.17
C PRO A 93 21.24 -5.37 4.84
N GLN A 94 22.45 -5.83 5.15
CA GLN A 94 22.69 -7.13 5.79
C GLN A 94 22.05 -7.20 7.20
N ASP A 95 21.86 -6.08 7.88
CA ASP A 95 21.24 -6.05 9.22
C ASP A 95 19.79 -6.53 9.18
N LEU A 96 19.10 -6.40 8.03
CA LEU A 96 17.75 -6.93 7.83
C LEU A 96 17.67 -8.45 8.04
N ALA A 97 18.79 -9.18 7.90
CA ALA A 97 18.79 -10.61 8.07
C ALA A 97 18.43 -11.06 9.50
N GLN A 98 18.59 -10.18 10.49
CA GLN A 98 18.38 -10.46 11.91
C GLN A 98 17.16 -9.74 12.50
N LEU A 99 16.46 -8.93 11.72
CA LEU A 99 15.32 -8.14 12.18
C LEU A 99 13.99 -8.81 11.83
N PRO A 100 12.95 -8.64 12.67
CA PRO A 100 11.60 -9.04 12.30
C PRO A 100 11.15 -8.29 11.05
N LEU A 101 10.70 -9.00 10.04
CA LEU A 101 10.10 -8.40 8.85
C LEU A 101 8.58 -8.56 8.90
N LEU A 102 7.89 -7.52 8.42
CA LEU A 102 6.44 -7.50 8.33
C LEU A 102 6.04 -7.82 6.89
N HIS A 103 5.33 -8.92 6.71
CA HIS A 103 5.02 -9.49 5.40
C HIS A 103 3.59 -9.16 4.99
N PRO A 104 3.35 -8.62 3.79
CA PRO A 104 2.02 -8.54 3.23
C PRO A 104 1.61 -9.91 2.66
N VAL A 105 0.61 -10.56 3.25
CA VAL A 105 0.11 -11.88 2.80
C VAL A 105 -0.27 -11.90 1.32
N PRO A 106 -0.93 -10.85 0.76
CA PRO A 106 -1.27 -10.84 -0.67
C PRO A 106 -0.06 -10.80 -1.63
N SER A 107 1.13 -10.52 -1.12
CA SER A 107 2.36 -10.41 -1.93
C SER A 107 3.58 -10.88 -1.12
N PRO A 108 3.63 -12.16 -0.74
CA PRO A 108 4.69 -12.69 0.13
C PRO A 108 6.08 -12.64 -0.52
N GLU A 109 6.14 -12.65 -1.86
CA GLU A 109 7.38 -12.58 -2.63
C GLU A 109 8.09 -11.21 -2.56
N LEU A 110 7.41 -10.16 -2.10
CA LEU A 110 7.99 -8.80 -2.08
C LEU A 110 9.28 -8.74 -1.26
N TRP A 111 9.28 -9.27 -0.05
CA TRP A 111 10.49 -9.29 0.78
C TRP A 111 11.59 -10.15 0.18
N GLN A 112 11.27 -11.33 -0.36
CA GLN A 112 12.25 -12.19 -1.02
C GLN A 112 12.93 -11.44 -2.17
N ASN A 113 12.18 -10.74 -3.00
CA ASN A 113 12.70 -9.94 -4.11
C ASN A 113 13.61 -8.81 -3.63
N VAL A 114 13.19 -8.08 -2.59
CA VAL A 114 13.97 -6.98 -2.00
C VAL A 114 15.27 -7.48 -1.39
N LEU A 115 15.23 -8.53 -0.56
CA LEU A 115 16.42 -9.08 0.08
C LEU A 115 17.41 -9.62 -0.95
N THR A 116 16.93 -10.30 -1.99
CA THR A 116 17.76 -10.79 -3.10
C THR A 116 18.43 -9.61 -3.83
N HIS A 117 17.67 -8.56 -4.14
CA HIS A 117 18.20 -7.37 -4.81
C HIS A 117 19.28 -6.65 -3.96
N LEU A 118 19.09 -6.61 -2.65
CA LEU A 118 20.04 -5.99 -1.71
C LEU A 118 21.22 -6.90 -1.36
N GLY A 119 21.25 -8.14 -1.84
CA GLY A 119 22.31 -9.10 -1.55
C GLY A 119 22.32 -9.62 -0.10
N VAL A 120 21.19 -9.52 0.60
CA VAL A 120 21.05 -10.01 1.98
C VAL A 120 21.03 -11.53 1.99
N SER A 121 21.86 -12.15 2.84
CA SER A 121 22.00 -13.59 2.98
C SER A 121 21.93 -14.02 4.45
N GLY A 122 21.74 -15.33 4.68
CA GLY A 122 21.73 -15.89 6.04
C GLY A 122 20.58 -15.39 6.91
N ARG A 123 19.43 -15.09 6.27
CA ARG A 123 18.24 -14.63 6.99
C ARG A 123 17.73 -15.71 7.94
N VAL A 124 17.43 -15.29 9.16
CA VAL A 124 16.71 -16.09 10.16
C VAL A 124 15.30 -15.51 10.28
N GLU A 125 14.31 -16.26 9.82
CA GLU A 125 12.90 -15.92 10.00
C GLU A 125 12.53 -16.11 11.48
N LYS A 126 12.64 -15.04 12.23
CA LYS A 126 12.33 -15.04 13.66
C LYS A 126 11.47 -13.82 13.99
N ASN A 127 10.33 -14.07 14.58
CA ASN A 127 9.36 -13.05 14.96
C ASN A 127 8.80 -12.24 13.78
N ASP A 128 8.84 -12.80 12.58
CA ASP A 128 8.16 -12.19 11.42
C ASP A 128 6.65 -12.23 11.64
N ILE A 129 5.97 -11.22 11.10
CA ILE A 129 4.52 -11.09 11.22
C ILE A 129 3.92 -10.93 9.83
N GLU A 130 2.88 -11.70 9.55
CA GLU A 130 2.10 -11.60 8.33
C GLU A 130 0.87 -10.71 8.54
N PHE A 131 0.61 -9.83 7.59
CA PHE A 131 -0.53 -8.93 7.60
C PHE A 131 -1.35 -9.10 6.34
N HIS A 132 -2.67 -9.18 6.50
CA HIS A 132 -3.59 -9.32 5.37
C HIS A 132 -3.68 -8.04 4.53
N ASP A 133 -3.57 -6.88 5.15
CA ASP A 133 -3.65 -5.58 4.47
C ASP A 133 -2.48 -4.64 4.83
N ALA A 134 -2.18 -3.74 3.89
CA ALA A 134 -1.08 -2.79 4.00
C ALA A 134 -1.30 -1.74 5.12
N ALA A 135 -2.55 -1.35 5.40
CA ALA A 135 -2.83 -0.36 6.43
C ALA A 135 -2.53 -0.90 7.82
N THR A 136 -2.90 -2.16 8.08
CA THR A 136 -2.57 -2.86 9.34
C THR A 136 -1.06 -3.08 9.45
N MET A 137 -0.39 -3.48 8.36
CA MET A 137 1.07 -3.63 8.33
C MET A 137 1.78 -2.30 8.65
N ARG A 138 1.32 -1.18 8.07
CA ARG A 138 1.83 0.16 8.41
C ARG A 138 1.67 0.46 9.90
N ARG A 139 0.51 0.16 10.50
CA ARG A 139 0.28 0.33 11.94
C ARG A 139 1.23 -0.53 12.77
N GLY A 140 1.50 -1.75 12.34
CA GLY A 140 2.50 -2.63 12.97
C GLY A 140 3.92 -2.03 12.91
N THR A 141 4.29 -1.45 11.77
CA THR A 141 5.59 -0.76 11.60
C THR A 141 5.70 0.44 12.54
N LEU A 142 4.67 1.29 12.62
CA LEU A 142 4.60 2.43 13.54
C LEU A 142 4.66 2.00 15.01
N ALA A 143 4.09 0.84 15.32
CA ALA A 143 4.13 0.26 16.68
C ALA A 143 5.48 -0.38 17.03
N GLY A 144 6.45 -0.41 16.10
CA GLY A 144 7.78 -0.95 16.35
C GLY A 144 7.86 -2.48 16.31
N LEU A 145 6.90 -3.16 15.67
CA LEU A 145 6.88 -4.63 15.59
C LEU A 145 7.96 -5.19 14.67
N GLY A 146 8.53 -4.36 13.78
CA GLY A 146 9.56 -4.77 12.85
C GLY A 146 9.73 -3.80 11.69
N VAL A 147 10.32 -4.29 10.62
CA VAL A 147 10.61 -3.55 9.38
C VAL A 147 9.55 -3.89 8.34
N GLY A 148 8.87 -2.89 7.80
CA GLY A 148 7.82 -3.04 6.79
C GLY A 148 8.25 -2.53 5.42
N LEU A 149 7.67 -3.11 4.36
CA LEU A 149 7.70 -2.59 3.00
C LEU A 149 6.44 -1.77 2.76
N ILE A 150 6.54 -0.47 2.96
CA ILE A 150 5.39 0.45 2.89
C ILE A 150 5.34 1.11 1.52
N SER A 151 4.14 1.27 0.96
CA SER A 151 3.90 2.09 -0.23
C SER A 151 4.36 3.53 0.01
N THR A 152 5.03 4.14 -0.97
CA THR A 152 5.44 5.55 -0.85
C THR A 152 4.25 6.47 -0.63
N ILE A 153 3.10 6.16 -1.23
CA ILE A 153 1.84 6.91 -1.04
C ILE A 153 1.39 6.87 0.43
N ASP A 154 1.57 5.72 1.08
CA ASP A 154 1.16 5.50 2.47
C ASP A 154 2.19 6.02 3.48
N ALA A 155 3.49 5.97 3.14
CA ALA A 155 4.59 6.31 4.04
C ALA A 155 4.95 7.79 4.07
N VAL A 156 4.68 8.54 3.00
CA VAL A 156 5.23 9.89 2.78
C VAL A 156 4.98 10.86 3.93
N GLU A 157 3.80 10.84 4.50
CA GLU A 157 3.44 11.73 5.61
C GLU A 157 4.16 11.33 6.90
N ASP A 158 4.18 10.03 7.23
CA ASP A 158 4.85 9.54 8.43
C ASP A 158 6.37 9.76 8.39
N LEU A 159 6.97 9.65 7.21
CA LEU A 159 8.38 9.97 7.01
C LEU A 159 8.64 11.46 7.21
N LYS A 160 7.79 12.34 6.65
CA LYS A 160 7.90 13.80 6.84
C LYS A 160 7.71 14.22 8.30
N LEU A 161 6.80 13.59 9.01
CA LEU A 161 6.52 13.88 10.41
C LEU A 161 7.49 13.19 11.38
N GLY A 162 8.38 12.35 10.87
CA GLY A 162 9.34 11.59 11.69
C GLY A 162 8.69 10.46 12.52
N HIS A 163 7.51 10.01 12.15
CA HIS A 163 6.87 8.84 12.76
C HIS A 163 7.47 7.53 12.26
N LEU A 164 7.96 7.52 11.02
CA LEU A 164 8.73 6.43 10.42
C LEU A 164 10.12 6.92 10.03
N GLY A 165 11.07 5.99 9.99
CA GLY A 165 12.39 6.14 9.41
C GLY A 165 12.57 5.20 8.22
N ALA A 166 13.36 5.63 7.23
CA ALA A 166 13.75 4.84 6.06
C ALA A 166 15.27 4.70 6.06
N PRO A 167 15.83 3.55 6.52
CA PRO A 167 17.27 3.42 6.78
C PRO A 167 18.16 3.54 5.54
N PHE A 168 17.59 3.32 4.34
CA PHE A 168 18.36 3.31 3.10
C PHE A 168 18.02 4.49 2.16
N VAL A 169 17.26 5.45 2.64
CA VAL A 169 17.01 6.69 1.90
C VAL A 169 17.92 7.78 2.50
N PRO A 170 18.69 8.52 1.69
CA PRO A 170 19.50 9.61 2.20
C PRO A 170 18.64 10.60 2.99
N SER A 171 19.10 10.98 4.18
CA SER A 171 18.48 12.05 4.95
C SER A 171 18.65 13.36 4.16
N SER A 172 17.55 13.99 3.78
CA SER A 172 17.52 15.30 3.12
C SER A 172 17.74 16.43 4.13
#